data_702729d0eb60bdb608c26156acd0d3b8
#
_entry.id   702729d0eb60bdb608c26156acd0d3b8
#
_cell.length_a   1.000
_cell.length_b   1.000
_cell.length_c   1.000
_cell.angle_alpha   90.00
_cell.angle_beta   90.00
_cell.angle_gamma   90.00
#
_symmetry.space_group_name_H-M   'P 1'
#
loop_
_entity.id
_entity.type
_entity.pdbx_description
1 polymer ?
#
loop_
_entity_poly.entity_id
_entity_poly.type
_entity_poly.pdbx_seq_one_letter_code
_entity_poly.pdbx_strand_id
1 'polypeptide(L)'
;MTHVLRARRLLTEEGWLDDHQLRIADGVIAAIEPIPAGVTERDAELLCPAYIDTHVHGGAGVDVMDDAPDVLDKLAMHKAREGVGSWLPTTVTTPLNTIPVSYTHLR
;
A
#
# COMPACT_ATOMS: atom_id res chain seq x y z
N MET A 1 -3.15 16.43 -10.31
CA MET A 1 -2.31 17.01 -9.23
C MET A 1 -0.94 16.33 -9.27
N THR A 2 0.12 17.08 -9.10
CA THR A 2 1.49 16.55 -9.15
C THR A 2 2.10 16.53 -7.76
N HIS A 3 2.69 15.40 -7.39
CA HIS A 3 3.45 15.22 -6.15
C HIS A 3 4.88 14.81 -6.47
N VAL A 4 5.81 15.19 -5.62
CA VAL A 4 7.20 14.77 -5.70
C VAL A 4 7.58 14.10 -4.38
N LEU A 5 8.14 12.90 -4.47
CA LEU A 5 8.70 12.16 -3.33
C LEU A 5 10.20 12.01 -3.53
N ARG A 6 10.99 12.51 -2.60
CA ARG A 6 12.45 12.48 -2.65
C ARG A 6 12.99 11.49 -1.64
N ALA A 7 13.92 10.65 -2.09
CA ALA A 7 14.53 9.67 -1.22
C ALA A 7 16.06 9.66 -1.36
N ARG A 8 16.74 9.32 -0.27
CA ARG A 8 18.18 9.09 -0.30
C ARG A 8 18.51 7.86 -1.15
N ARG A 9 17.67 6.83 -1.08
CA ARG A 9 17.76 5.65 -1.94
C ARG A 9 16.37 5.24 -2.44
N LEU A 10 16.25 5.01 -3.72
CA LEU A 10 15.02 4.62 -4.40
C LEU A 10 15.22 3.28 -5.11
N LEU A 11 14.35 2.30 -4.84
CA LEU A 11 14.41 1.00 -5.48
C LEU A 11 13.62 0.99 -6.79
N THR A 12 14.29 0.60 -7.87
CA THR A 12 13.70 0.37 -9.19
C THR A 12 13.91 -1.07 -9.64
N GLU A 13 13.34 -1.45 -10.78
CA GLU A 13 13.59 -2.76 -11.42
C GLU A 13 15.06 -2.97 -11.75
N GLU A 14 15.82 -1.91 -12.01
CA GLU A 14 17.23 -1.95 -12.32
C GLU A 14 18.14 -1.90 -11.08
N GLY A 15 17.56 -1.75 -9.88
CA GLY A 15 18.26 -1.68 -8.62
C GLY A 15 18.08 -0.34 -7.88
N TRP A 16 18.99 -0.08 -6.95
CA TRP A 16 18.96 1.11 -6.12
C TRP A 16 19.56 2.33 -6.83
N LEU A 17 18.83 3.44 -6.76
CA LEU A 17 19.29 4.76 -7.20
C LEU A 17 19.49 5.65 -5.98
N ASP A 18 20.65 6.27 -5.87
CA ASP A 18 20.93 7.21 -4.78
C ASP A 18 20.45 8.62 -5.16
N ASP A 19 19.88 9.35 -4.19
CA ASP A 19 19.41 10.73 -4.34
C ASP A 19 18.51 10.97 -5.57
N HIS A 20 17.47 10.17 -5.67
CA HIS A 20 16.45 10.27 -6.71
C HIS A 20 15.09 10.68 -6.17
N GLN A 21 14.27 11.21 -7.06
CA GLN A 21 12.88 11.56 -6.78
C GLN A 21 11.91 10.91 -7.76
N LEU A 22 10.73 10.61 -7.25
CA LEU A 22 9.55 10.25 -8.04
C LEU A 22 8.73 11.52 -8.29
N ARG A 23 8.39 11.77 -9.55
CA ARG A 23 7.35 12.72 -9.87
C ARG A 23 6.08 11.96 -10.23
N ILE A 24 5.04 12.20 -9.46
CA ILE A 24 3.74 11.53 -9.57
C ILE A 24 2.75 12.54 -10.12
N ALA A 25 2.09 12.22 -11.22
CA ALA A 25 1.05 13.03 -11.82
C ALA A 25 -0.20 12.17 -12.02
N ASP A 26 -1.33 12.64 -11.54
CA ASP A 26 -2.65 11.99 -11.68
C ASP A 26 -2.65 10.52 -11.28
N GLY A 27 -1.96 10.21 -10.18
CA GLY A 27 -1.91 8.87 -9.59
C GLY A 27 -0.91 7.91 -10.25
N VAL A 28 -0.12 8.35 -11.23
CA VAL A 28 0.90 7.53 -11.89
C VAL A 28 2.29 8.13 -11.73
N ILE A 29 3.31 7.27 -11.73
CA ILE A 29 4.71 7.70 -11.73
C ILE A 29 5.01 8.27 -13.13
N ALA A 30 5.14 9.59 -13.21
CA ALA A 30 5.43 10.29 -14.45
C ALA A 30 6.92 10.33 -14.77
N ALA A 31 7.78 10.32 -13.74
CA ALA A 31 9.23 10.30 -13.92
C ALA A 31 9.94 9.77 -12.65
N ILE A 32 11.10 9.15 -12.88
CA ILE A 32 12.12 8.86 -11.87
C ILE A 32 13.36 9.64 -12.34
N GLU A 33 13.83 10.56 -11.53
CA GLU A 33 14.86 11.50 -11.94
C GLU A 33 15.79 11.87 -10.76
N PRO A 34 17.03 12.27 -11.01
CA PRO A 34 17.92 12.75 -9.96
C PRO A 34 17.30 13.95 -9.25
N ILE A 35 17.53 14.06 -7.94
CA ILE A 35 17.12 15.24 -7.19
C ILE A 35 17.92 16.44 -7.69
N PRO A 36 17.27 17.58 -7.98
CA PRO A 36 17.97 18.76 -8.46
C PRO A 36 19.05 19.25 -7.52
N ALA A 37 20.12 19.78 -8.08
CA ALA A 37 21.21 20.34 -7.30
C ALA A 37 20.70 21.45 -6.35
N GLY A 38 21.18 21.45 -5.10
CA GLY A 38 20.78 22.41 -4.07
C GLY A 38 19.51 22.02 -3.30
N VAL A 39 18.78 20.99 -3.70
CA VAL A 39 17.65 20.45 -2.93
C VAL A 39 18.15 19.44 -1.92
N THR A 40 17.98 19.75 -0.64
CA THR A 40 18.48 18.94 0.48
C THR A 40 17.39 18.13 1.18
N GLU A 41 16.13 18.53 1.02
CA GLU A 41 15.01 17.84 1.63
C GLU A 41 14.86 16.41 1.09
N ARG A 42 14.55 15.47 1.99
CA ARG A 42 14.23 14.09 1.70
C ARG A 42 12.97 13.71 2.46
N ASP A 43 12.02 13.09 1.76
CA ASP A 43 10.78 12.59 2.36
C ASP A 43 11.02 11.24 3.03
N ALA A 44 12.01 10.48 2.56
CA ALA A 44 12.37 9.18 3.10
C ALA A 44 13.86 8.87 2.93
N GLU A 45 14.40 8.02 3.80
CA GLU A 45 15.71 7.40 3.60
C GLU A 45 15.67 6.34 2.50
N LEU A 46 14.62 5.51 2.52
CA LEU A 46 14.37 4.45 1.54
C LEU A 46 12.99 4.61 0.94
N LEU A 47 12.89 4.57 -0.36
CA LEU A 47 11.62 4.54 -1.10
C LEU A 47 11.58 3.30 -1.97
N CYS A 48 10.57 2.46 -1.75
CA CYS A 48 10.37 1.19 -2.43
C CYS A 48 8.93 1.09 -2.93
N PRO A 49 8.63 0.23 -3.92
CA PRO A 49 7.27 -0.19 -4.18
C PRO A 49 6.61 -0.75 -2.92
N ALA A 50 5.32 -0.48 -2.74
CA ALA A 50 4.57 -1.05 -1.63
C ALA A 50 4.47 -2.57 -1.75
N TYR A 51 4.35 -3.25 -0.61
CA TYR A 51 4.11 -4.69 -0.59
C TYR A 51 2.72 -5.03 -1.13
N ILE A 52 2.61 -6.23 -1.70
CA ILE A 52 1.34 -6.85 -2.08
C ILE A 52 1.15 -8.06 -1.17
N ASP A 53 0.10 -8.04 -0.34
CA ASP A 53 -0.23 -9.14 0.56
C ASP A 53 -1.40 -9.94 -0.02
N THR A 54 -1.11 -11.14 -0.46
CA THR A 54 -2.08 -11.98 -1.19
C THR A 54 -2.92 -12.89 -0.29
N HIS A 55 -2.76 -12.83 1.03
CA HIS A 55 -3.47 -13.74 1.94
C HIS A 55 -3.67 -13.07 3.31
N VAL A 56 -4.82 -12.43 3.51
CA VAL A 56 -5.13 -11.67 4.73
C VAL A 56 -6.46 -12.09 5.30
N HIS A 57 -6.45 -12.71 6.47
CA HIS A 57 -7.67 -13.05 7.23
C HIS A 57 -8.11 -11.94 8.16
N GLY A 58 -7.19 -11.14 8.65
CA GLY A 58 -7.48 -10.07 9.60
C GLY A 58 -6.24 -9.36 10.10
N GLY A 59 -6.43 -8.48 11.06
CA GLY A 59 -5.39 -7.70 11.74
C GLY A 59 -6.00 -6.58 12.55
N ALA A 60 -5.21 -5.96 13.42
CA ALA A 60 -5.66 -4.84 14.27
C ALA A 60 -6.95 -5.13 15.08
N GLY A 61 -7.14 -6.39 15.47
CA GLY A 61 -8.31 -6.81 16.26
C GLY A 61 -9.60 -7.01 15.45
N VAL A 62 -9.54 -7.02 14.12
CA VAL A 62 -10.67 -7.32 13.23
C VAL A 62 -10.36 -8.47 12.30
N ASP A 63 -11.40 -9.19 11.88
CA ASP A 63 -11.33 -10.33 10.96
C ASP A 63 -12.11 -9.99 9.68
N VAL A 64 -11.64 -10.47 8.52
CA VAL A 64 -12.35 -10.34 7.24
C VAL A 64 -13.78 -10.92 7.33
N MET A 65 -13.99 -11.89 8.21
CA MET A 65 -15.29 -12.53 8.45
C MET A 65 -16.22 -11.73 9.35
N ASP A 66 -15.76 -10.64 9.97
CA ASP A 66 -16.58 -9.80 10.85
C ASP A 66 -17.68 -9.08 10.05
N ASP A 67 -18.86 -8.96 10.64
CA ASP A 67 -20.05 -8.35 10.02
C ASP A 67 -20.16 -6.84 10.35
N ALA A 68 -19.04 -6.14 10.48
CA ALA A 68 -19.04 -4.71 10.68
C ALA A 68 -18.73 -3.96 9.38
N PRO A 69 -19.44 -2.87 9.06
CA PRO A 69 -19.30 -2.18 7.76
C PRO A 69 -17.93 -1.54 7.54
N ASP A 70 -17.17 -1.29 8.60
CA ASP A 70 -15.87 -0.62 8.57
C ASP A 70 -14.66 -1.59 8.67
N VAL A 71 -14.90 -2.90 8.62
CA VAL A 71 -13.84 -3.93 8.76
C VAL A 71 -12.75 -3.76 7.72
N LEU A 72 -13.12 -3.62 6.45
CA LEU A 72 -12.15 -3.49 5.35
C LEU A 72 -11.37 -2.19 5.43
N ASP A 73 -12.00 -1.09 5.84
CA ASP A 73 -11.32 0.20 6.03
C ASP A 73 -10.29 0.12 7.17
N LYS A 74 -10.66 -0.50 8.28
CA LYS A 74 -9.73 -0.71 9.40
C LYS A 74 -8.54 -1.58 9.00
N LEU A 75 -8.79 -2.68 8.28
CA LEU A 75 -7.73 -3.55 7.77
C LEU A 75 -6.86 -2.82 6.75
N ALA A 76 -7.44 -2.07 5.82
CA ALA A 76 -6.70 -1.29 4.83
C ALA A 76 -5.77 -0.27 5.50
N MET A 77 -6.25 0.46 6.49
CA MET A 77 -5.43 1.40 7.26
C MET A 77 -4.31 0.70 8.04
N HIS A 78 -4.58 -0.46 8.61
CA HIS A 78 -3.57 -1.26 9.29
C HIS A 78 -2.50 -1.73 8.30
N LYS A 79 -2.91 -2.29 7.17
CA LYS A 79 -1.99 -2.74 6.11
C LYS A 79 -1.16 -1.60 5.52
N ALA A 80 -1.74 -0.43 5.30
CA ALA A 80 -1.00 0.73 4.83
C ALA A 80 0.12 1.14 5.80
N ARG A 81 -0.10 1.06 7.12
CA ARG A 81 0.93 1.32 8.14
C ARG A 81 2.08 0.29 8.12
N GLU A 82 1.82 -0.90 7.61
CA GLU A 82 2.83 -1.96 7.41
C GLU A 82 3.56 -1.83 6.06
N GLY A 83 3.23 -0.84 5.24
CA GLY A 83 3.80 -0.65 3.90
C GLY A 83 3.13 -1.49 2.82
N VAL A 84 1.95 -2.05 3.09
CA VAL A 84 1.17 -2.83 2.11
C VAL A 84 0.26 -1.89 1.33
N GLY A 85 0.44 -1.81 0.02
CA GLY A 85 -0.36 -0.97 -0.88
C GLY A 85 -1.51 -1.69 -1.56
N SER A 86 -1.45 -3.01 -1.61
CA SER A 86 -2.52 -3.85 -2.18
C SER A 86 -2.60 -5.16 -1.40
N TRP A 87 -3.81 -5.65 -1.17
CA TRP A 87 -3.99 -6.88 -0.41
C TRP A 87 -5.27 -7.61 -0.82
N LEU A 88 -5.31 -8.92 -0.60
CA LEU A 88 -6.46 -9.78 -0.87
C LEU A 88 -7.11 -10.21 0.44
N PRO A 89 -8.31 -9.70 0.76
CA PRO A 89 -9.11 -10.21 1.86
C PRO A 89 -9.41 -11.69 1.63
N THR A 90 -9.11 -12.52 2.63
CA THR A 90 -9.19 -13.97 2.51
C THR A 90 -10.18 -14.51 3.53
N THR A 91 -11.22 -15.18 3.04
CA THR A 91 -12.19 -15.87 3.89
C THR A 91 -11.61 -17.18 4.43
N VAL A 92 -12.14 -17.66 5.55
CA VAL A 92 -11.83 -18.98 6.10
C VAL A 92 -12.92 -19.98 5.79
N THR A 93 -12.63 -21.26 5.92
CA THR A 93 -13.62 -22.32 5.79
C THR A 93 -14.67 -22.19 6.91
N THR A 94 -15.91 -22.00 6.52
CA THR A 94 -17.04 -21.72 7.41
C THR A 94 -18.33 -22.19 6.77
N PRO A 95 -19.44 -22.35 7.51
CA PRO A 95 -20.73 -22.66 6.93
C PRO A 95 -21.13 -21.67 5.83
N LEU A 96 -21.74 -22.17 4.76
CA LEU A 96 -22.07 -21.39 3.55
C LEU A 96 -22.94 -20.14 3.82
N ASN A 97 -23.74 -20.16 4.89
CA ASN A 97 -24.55 -19.01 5.27
C ASN A 97 -23.73 -17.84 5.85
N THR A 98 -22.48 -18.06 6.25
CA THR A 98 -21.59 -17.03 6.77
C THR A 98 -20.76 -16.35 5.67
N ILE A 99 -20.38 -17.09 4.61
CA ILE A 99 -19.55 -16.59 3.51
C ILE A 99 -20.20 -15.41 2.75
N PRO A 100 -21.51 -15.41 2.44
CA PRO A 100 -22.14 -14.32 1.69
C PRO A 100 -22.01 -12.95 2.35
N VAL A 101 -21.97 -12.89 3.67
CA VAL A 101 -21.79 -11.64 4.43
C VAL A 101 -20.44 -11.03 4.13
N SER A 102 -19.37 -11.80 4.19
CA SER A 102 -18.01 -11.34 3.83
C SER A 102 -17.91 -10.89 2.37
N TYR A 103 -18.59 -11.58 1.43
CA TYR A 103 -18.60 -11.20 0.02
C TYR A 103 -19.31 -9.88 -0.25
N THR A 104 -20.31 -9.50 0.53
CA THR A 104 -21.01 -8.22 0.35
C THR A 104 -20.17 -7.02 0.72
N HIS A 105 -19.16 -7.19 1.54
CA HIS A 105 -18.21 -6.14 1.92
C HIS A 105 -17.07 -5.93 0.90
N LEU A 106 -16.89 -6.87 -0.04
CA LEU A 106 -15.82 -6.87 -1.03
C LEU A 106 -16.18 -6.21 -2.37
N ARG A 107 -17.35 -5.57 -2.46
CA ARG A 107 -17.83 -4.91 -3.68
C ARG A 107 -17.60 -3.40 -3.66
#